data_2eab72ee46ca79cbcf10f32e9380268a
#
_entry.id   2eab72ee46ca79cbcf10f32e9380268a
#
_cell.length_a   1.000
_cell.length_b   1.000
_cell.length_c   1.000
_cell.angle_alpha   90.00
_cell.angle_beta   90.00
_cell.angle_gamma   90.00
#
_symmetry.space_group_name_H-M   'P 1'
#
loop_
_entity.id
_entity.type
_entity.pdbx_description
1 polymer ?
#
loop_
_entity_poly.entity_id
_entity_poly.type
_entity_poly.pdbx_seq_one_letter_code
_entity_poly.pdbx_strand_id
1 'polypeptide(L)'
;LACVVSVLDKKPKKAIYQELPKPVGKDKYMINDHISDMVTRIKNAAGMHKKTVSMPYTKVLHAIAKVLQDEKYLGPIEVEGEVESQKSLILTLVYQDDAPAISTIKRISKPGVRIHRALGDFKPVLSGMGIAIISTSKGIMSDRQAKINKVGGEVLIELW
;
A
#
# COMPACT_ATOMS: atom_id res chain seq x y z
N LEU A 1 58.35 -24.63 30.10
CA LEU A 1 57.95 -24.63 28.70
C LEU A 1 56.53 -24.08 28.59
N ALA A 2 56.44 -22.79 28.29
CA ALA A 2 55.21 -22.04 28.15
C ALA A 2 54.65 -22.24 26.75
N CYS A 3 53.38 -22.62 26.62
CA CYS A 3 52.65 -22.60 25.36
C CYS A 3 51.63 -21.47 25.45
N VAL A 4 51.95 -20.38 24.78
CA VAL A 4 51.07 -19.21 24.61
C VAL A 4 50.08 -19.55 23.53
N VAL A 5 48.80 -19.72 23.90
CA VAL A 5 47.71 -19.82 22.95
C VAL A 5 47.21 -18.42 22.65
N SER A 6 47.51 -17.92 21.45
CA SER A 6 47.01 -16.66 20.95
C SER A 6 45.51 -16.77 20.64
N VAL A 7 44.70 -16.10 21.43
CA VAL A 7 43.27 -15.90 21.14
C VAL A 7 43.13 -14.96 19.94
N LEU A 8 42.77 -15.54 18.81
CA LEU A 8 42.39 -14.80 17.61
C LEU A 8 41.09 -14.03 17.85
N ASP A 9 41.27 -12.72 17.96
CA ASP A 9 40.21 -11.72 18.05
C ASP A 9 39.36 -11.75 16.76
N LYS A 10 38.24 -12.50 16.78
CA LYS A 10 37.26 -12.48 15.71
C LYS A 10 36.41 -11.21 15.85
N LYS A 11 36.85 -10.12 15.20
CA LYS A 11 35.99 -8.97 14.94
C LYS A 11 34.65 -9.45 14.37
N PRO A 12 33.49 -8.99 14.91
CA PRO A 12 32.20 -9.34 14.34
C PRO A 12 32.13 -8.73 12.92
N LYS A 13 31.83 -9.58 11.95
CA LYS A 13 31.53 -9.14 10.58
C LYS A 13 30.45 -8.09 10.67
N LYS A 14 30.76 -6.85 10.26
CA LYS A 14 29.80 -5.77 10.08
C LYS A 14 28.63 -6.34 9.26
N ALA A 15 27.46 -6.46 9.92
CA ALA A 15 26.22 -6.72 9.22
C ALA A 15 26.11 -5.65 8.14
N ILE A 16 25.98 -6.08 6.90
CA ILE A 16 25.70 -5.22 5.77
C ILE A 16 24.27 -4.77 5.98
N TYR A 17 24.08 -3.71 6.76
CA TYR A 17 22.85 -2.93 6.73
C TYR A 17 22.83 -2.33 5.32
N GLN A 18 22.03 -2.92 4.44
CA GLN A 18 21.66 -2.23 3.21
C GLN A 18 21.02 -0.92 3.68
N GLU A 19 21.73 0.18 3.46
CA GLU A 19 21.22 1.52 3.71
C GLU A 19 19.85 1.60 3.03
N LEU A 20 18.83 1.83 3.86
CA LEU A 20 17.50 2.20 3.36
C LEU A 20 17.72 3.35 2.37
N PRO A 21 17.15 3.32 1.18
CA PRO A 21 17.31 4.41 0.25
C PRO A 21 16.90 5.69 0.97
N LYS A 22 17.86 6.63 1.06
CA LYS A 22 17.62 7.97 1.65
C LYS A 22 16.34 8.51 1.03
N PRO A 23 15.47 9.15 1.81
CA PRO A 23 14.25 9.72 1.27
C PRO A 23 14.65 10.64 0.12
N VAL A 24 14.16 10.30 -1.06
CA VAL A 24 14.41 11.04 -2.30
C VAL A 24 14.06 12.49 -2.02
N GLY A 25 15.03 13.38 -2.29
CA GLY A 25 14.99 14.79 -1.96
C GLY A 25 13.66 15.47 -2.31
N LYS A 26 13.46 16.63 -1.75
CA LYS A 26 12.29 17.52 -1.76
C LYS A 26 11.80 17.93 -3.16
N ASP A 27 11.81 17.02 -4.11
CA ASP A 27 11.21 17.25 -5.40
C ASP A 27 9.70 17.19 -5.22
N LYS A 28 9.12 18.37 -5.12
CA LYS A 28 7.69 18.63 -5.12
C LYS A 28 7.14 18.28 -6.52
N TYR A 29 7.14 16.98 -6.85
CA TYR A 29 6.40 16.50 -7.99
C TYR A 29 4.92 16.82 -7.73
N MET A 30 4.33 17.66 -8.56
CA MET A 30 2.90 17.89 -8.53
C MET A 30 2.21 16.61 -9.03
N ILE A 31 1.98 15.70 -8.11
CA ILE A 31 1.23 14.47 -8.38
C ILE A 31 -0.24 14.84 -8.46
N ASN A 32 -0.77 14.89 -9.68
CA ASN A 32 -2.17 15.22 -9.90
C ASN A 32 -3.14 14.09 -9.48
N ASP A 33 -2.69 12.84 -9.46
CA ASP A 33 -3.49 11.69 -9.00
C ASP A 33 -2.69 10.84 -8.00
N HIS A 34 -2.84 11.15 -6.73
CA HIS A 34 -2.20 10.41 -5.64
C HIS A 34 -2.61 8.93 -5.58
N ILE A 35 -3.83 8.60 -6.01
CA ILE A 35 -4.31 7.22 -6.00
C ILE A 35 -3.61 6.40 -7.09
N SER A 36 -3.42 6.97 -8.28
CA SER A 36 -2.66 6.31 -9.36
C SER A 36 -1.20 6.10 -8.98
N ASP A 37 -0.58 7.06 -8.28
CA ASP A 37 0.79 6.91 -7.75
C ASP A 37 0.87 5.78 -6.72
N MET A 38 -0.08 5.72 -5.77
CA MET A 38 -0.19 4.62 -4.79
C MET A 38 -0.30 3.26 -5.50
N VAL A 39 -1.21 3.13 -6.46
CA VAL A 39 -1.42 1.88 -7.23
C VAL A 39 -0.12 1.46 -7.94
N THR A 40 0.56 2.40 -8.58
CA THR A 40 1.82 2.14 -9.30
C THR A 40 2.94 1.74 -8.36
N ARG A 41 3.08 2.40 -7.21
CA ARG A 41 4.10 2.06 -6.20
C ARG A 41 3.86 0.67 -5.61
N ILE A 42 2.63 0.34 -5.25
CA ILE A 42 2.26 -0.99 -4.74
C ILE A 42 2.58 -2.06 -5.79
N LYS A 43 2.14 -1.86 -7.04
CA LYS A 43 2.39 -2.79 -8.14
C LYS A 43 3.89 -3.04 -8.37
N ASN A 44 4.68 -1.97 -8.44
CA ASN A 44 6.12 -2.07 -8.65
C ASN A 44 6.83 -2.74 -7.47
N ALA A 45 6.44 -2.42 -6.24
CA ALA A 45 7.02 -3.02 -5.04
C ALA A 45 6.67 -4.51 -4.93
N ALA A 46 5.42 -4.89 -5.22
CA ALA A 46 5.01 -6.29 -5.27
C ALA A 46 5.81 -7.08 -6.31
N GLY A 47 6.01 -6.53 -7.52
CA GLY A 47 6.84 -7.16 -8.56
C GLY A 47 8.33 -7.27 -8.22
N MET A 48 8.82 -6.45 -7.29
CA MET A 48 10.20 -6.47 -6.79
C MET A 48 10.34 -7.19 -5.44
N HIS A 49 9.30 -7.85 -4.94
CA HIS A 49 9.25 -8.51 -3.62
C HIS A 49 9.70 -7.59 -2.46
N LYS A 50 9.43 -6.29 -2.53
CA LYS A 50 9.72 -5.36 -1.44
C LYS A 50 8.73 -5.54 -0.30
N LYS A 51 9.23 -5.50 0.93
CA LYS A 51 8.39 -5.63 2.13
C LYS A 51 7.58 -4.37 2.42
N THR A 52 8.12 -3.18 2.13
CA THR A 52 7.50 -1.90 2.49
C THR A 52 7.50 -0.93 1.30
N VAL A 53 6.51 -0.05 1.29
CA VAL A 53 6.34 1.02 0.31
C VAL A 53 6.06 2.32 1.04
N SER A 54 6.83 3.37 0.73
CA SER A 54 6.61 4.70 1.28
C SER A 54 6.01 5.64 0.24
N MET A 55 5.10 6.52 0.66
CA MET A 55 4.47 7.53 -0.18
C MET A 55 4.05 8.75 0.64
N PRO A 56 3.81 9.92 0.02
CA PRO A 56 3.28 11.07 0.72
C PRO A 56 1.92 10.76 1.37
N TYR A 57 1.74 11.21 2.60
CA TYR A 57 0.49 11.04 3.33
C TYR A 57 -0.62 11.91 2.75
N THR A 58 -1.78 11.33 2.53
CA THR A 58 -3.05 12.04 2.35
C THR A 58 -4.17 11.31 3.08
N LYS A 59 -5.19 12.03 3.53
CA LYS A 59 -6.35 11.43 4.23
C LYS A 59 -7.02 10.34 3.38
N VAL A 60 -7.10 10.55 2.06
CA VAL A 60 -7.69 9.58 1.12
C VAL A 60 -6.83 8.32 1.01
N LEU A 61 -5.50 8.46 0.84
CA LEU A 61 -4.60 7.30 0.76
C LEU A 61 -4.59 6.49 2.05
N HIS A 62 -4.59 7.17 3.19
CA HIS A 62 -4.68 6.50 4.50
C HIS A 62 -5.99 5.71 4.65
N ALA A 63 -7.14 6.29 4.25
CA ALA A 63 -8.42 5.60 4.29
C ALA A 63 -8.46 4.39 3.34
N ILE A 64 -7.90 4.51 2.12
CA ILE A 64 -7.76 3.38 1.19
C ILE A 64 -6.89 2.29 1.80
N ALA A 65 -5.73 2.66 2.35
CA ALA A 65 -4.81 1.71 2.97
C ALA A 65 -5.47 0.96 4.13
N LYS A 66 -6.24 1.66 4.98
CA LYS A 66 -6.99 1.05 6.08
C LYS A 66 -7.98 -0.01 5.59
N VAL A 67 -8.75 0.28 4.54
CA VAL A 67 -9.66 -0.71 3.95
C VAL A 67 -8.89 -1.92 3.40
N LEU A 68 -7.73 -1.72 2.77
CA LEU A 68 -6.87 -2.81 2.29
C LEU A 68 -6.29 -3.64 3.43
N GLN A 69 -5.99 -3.03 4.57
CA GLN A 69 -5.53 -3.72 5.77
C GLN A 69 -6.67 -4.55 6.39
N ASP A 70 -7.87 -3.98 6.51
CA ASP A 70 -9.05 -4.67 7.06
C ASP A 70 -9.41 -5.92 6.21
N GLU A 71 -9.24 -5.84 4.89
CA GLU A 71 -9.43 -6.96 3.95
C GLU A 71 -8.18 -7.87 3.82
N LYS A 72 -7.13 -7.65 4.65
CA LYS A 72 -5.91 -8.46 4.74
C LYS A 72 -5.00 -8.46 3.49
N TYR A 73 -5.15 -7.50 2.61
CA TYR A 73 -4.25 -7.31 1.46
C TYR A 73 -2.97 -6.56 1.83
N LEU A 74 -3.00 -5.76 2.91
CA LEU A 74 -1.85 -5.06 3.46
C LEU A 74 -1.64 -5.45 4.92
N GLY A 75 -0.37 -5.39 5.36
CA GLY A 75 0.03 -5.51 6.74
C GLY A 75 -0.12 -4.19 7.51
N PRO A 76 0.69 -3.98 8.55
CA PRO A 76 0.68 -2.75 9.34
C PRO A 76 0.89 -1.51 8.48
N ILE A 77 0.18 -0.44 8.85
CA ILE A 77 0.28 0.88 8.24
C ILE A 77 0.91 1.81 9.26
N GLU A 78 1.99 2.48 8.86
CA GLU A 78 2.70 3.43 9.70
C GLU A 78 2.66 4.82 9.06
N VAL A 79 2.57 5.85 9.90
CA VAL A 79 2.62 7.24 9.46
C VAL A 79 3.81 7.89 10.13
N GLU A 80 4.80 8.27 9.36
CA GLU A 80 6.00 8.97 9.84
C GLU A 80 5.91 10.46 9.53
N GLY A 81 6.43 11.29 10.42
CA GLY A 81 6.54 12.74 10.28
C GLY A 81 5.68 13.51 11.27
N GLU A 82 6.23 14.60 11.81
CA GLU A 82 5.55 15.45 12.79
C GLU A 82 4.65 16.50 12.13
N VAL A 83 5.09 17.03 10.98
CA VAL A 83 4.36 18.08 10.25
C VAL A 83 3.49 17.46 9.16
N GLU A 84 2.22 17.88 9.04
CA GLU A 84 1.28 17.33 8.06
C GLU A 84 1.79 17.34 6.61
N SER A 85 2.54 18.38 6.22
CA SER A 85 3.12 18.52 4.88
C SER A 85 4.30 17.58 4.60
N GLN A 86 4.88 16.99 5.65
CA GLN A 86 6.05 16.10 5.57
C GLN A 86 5.72 14.66 5.99
N LYS A 87 4.45 14.38 6.30
CA LYS A 87 4.02 13.03 6.66
C LYS A 87 4.19 12.08 5.49
N SER A 88 4.79 10.93 5.78
CA SER A 88 4.92 9.80 4.88
C SER A 88 4.06 8.65 5.36
N LEU A 89 3.36 8.02 4.44
CA LEU A 89 2.58 6.81 4.67
C LEU A 89 3.43 5.61 4.28
N ILE A 90 3.68 4.71 5.21
CA ILE A 90 4.43 3.47 4.99
C ILE A 90 3.46 2.31 5.04
N LEU A 91 3.44 1.54 3.96
CA LEU A 91 2.60 0.36 3.80
C LEU A 91 3.47 -0.88 3.82
N THR A 92 3.10 -1.88 4.62
CA THR A 92 3.73 -3.20 4.60
C THR A 92 2.95 -4.11 3.66
N LEU A 93 3.64 -4.70 2.68
CA LEU A 93 3.05 -5.66 1.75
C LEU A 93 3.02 -7.05 2.39
N VAL A 94 1.95 -7.79 2.13
CA VAL A 94 1.77 -9.18 2.59
C VAL A 94 2.11 -10.13 1.46
N TYR A 95 2.85 -11.19 1.77
CA TYR A 95 3.22 -12.28 0.86
C TYR A 95 2.75 -13.60 1.44
N GLN A 96 2.25 -14.48 0.60
CA GLN A 96 1.87 -15.85 0.92
C GLN A 96 2.61 -16.77 -0.06
N ASP A 97 3.40 -17.70 0.46
CA ASP A 97 4.20 -18.64 -0.35
C ASP A 97 5.01 -17.94 -1.45
N ASP A 98 5.74 -16.87 -1.08
CA ASP A 98 6.49 -15.98 -1.99
C ASP A 98 5.65 -15.21 -3.04
N ALA A 99 4.33 -15.39 -3.07
CA ALA A 99 3.46 -14.62 -3.92
C ALA A 99 2.88 -13.40 -3.17
N PRO A 100 2.80 -12.22 -3.81
CA PRO A 100 2.18 -11.05 -3.19
C PRO A 100 0.67 -11.29 -3.03
N ALA A 101 0.12 -10.92 -1.88
CA ALA A 101 -1.32 -10.99 -1.61
C ALA A 101 -2.14 -10.15 -2.62
N ILE A 102 -1.53 -9.09 -3.17
CA ILE A 102 -2.08 -8.30 -4.27
C ILE A 102 -1.44 -8.76 -5.57
N SER A 103 -2.10 -9.64 -6.32
CA SER A 103 -1.63 -10.09 -7.63
C SER A 103 -1.78 -9.01 -8.69
N THR A 104 -2.90 -8.32 -8.67
CA THR A 104 -3.18 -7.23 -9.61
C THR A 104 -3.98 -6.13 -8.93
N ILE A 105 -3.62 -4.88 -9.22
CA ILE A 105 -4.34 -3.69 -8.77
C ILE A 105 -4.56 -2.75 -9.95
N LYS A 106 -5.80 -2.28 -10.12
CA LYS A 106 -6.22 -1.40 -11.23
C LYS A 106 -6.91 -0.15 -10.73
N ARG A 107 -6.50 0.99 -11.25
CA ARG A 107 -7.20 2.26 -11.08
C ARG A 107 -8.40 2.32 -12.03
N ILE A 108 -9.61 2.42 -11.51
CA ILE A 108 -10.85 2.45 -12.29
C ILE A 108 -11.28 3.89 -12.57
N SER A 109 -11.66 4.64 -11.56
CA SER A 109 -12.00 6.06 -11.69
C SER A 109 -10.74 6.90 -11.83
N LYS A 110 -10.66 7.77 -12.81
CA LYS A 110 -9.54 8.68 -13.09
C LYS A 110 -10.02 10.14 -13.03
N PRO A 111 -9.13 11.13 -12.86
CA PRO A 111 -9.53 12.55 -12.83
C PRO A 111 -10.37 12.99 -14.01
N GLY A 112 -10.10 12.46 -15.23
CA GLY A 112 -10.84 12.77 -16.44
C GLY A 112 -12.08 11.91 -16.69
N VAL A 113 -12.21 10.75 -16.02
CA VAL A 113 -13.34 9.81 -16.21
C VAL A 113 -13.72 9.24 -14.86
N ARG A 114 -14.76 9.80 -14.23
CA ARG A 114 -15.29 9.32 -12.95
C ARG A 114 -16.32 8.21 -13.18
N ILE A 115 -16.13 7.07 -12.51
CA ILE A 115 -17.01 5.91 -12.65
C ILE A 115 -17.77 5.73 -11.34
N HIS A 116 -19.07 6.03 -11.40
CA HIS A 116 -20.00 5.82 -10.29
C HIS A 116 -20.82 4.58 -10.55
N ARG A 117 -21.10 3.80 -9.50
CA ARG A 117 -21.99 2.63 -9.57
C ARG A 117 -23.04 2.74 -8.46
N ALA A 118 -24.27 2.45 -8.85
CA ALA A 118 -25.37 2.28 -7.89
C ALA A 118 -25.24 0.94 -7.16
N LEU A 119 -25.98 0.77 -6.08
CA LEU A 119 -25.91 -0.44 -5.23
C LEU A 119 -26.12 -1.75 -6.03
N GLY A 120 -27.01 -1.74 -7.04
CA GLY A 120 -27.31 -2.92 -7.87
C GLY A 120 -26.27 -3.22 -8.94
N ASP A 121 -25.40 -2.26 -9.28
CA ASP A 121 -24.46 -2.35 -10.39
C ASP A 121 -23.06 -2.82 -9.98
N PHE A 122 -22.87 -3.15 -8.70
CA PHE A 122 -21.57 -3.69 -8.22
C PHE A 122 -21.37 -5.12 -8.71
N LYS A 123 -20.64 -5.23 -9.83
CA LYS A 123 -20.21 -6.55 -10.32
C LYS A 123 -19.08 -7.08 -9.42
N PRO A 124 -19.13 -8.35 -9.03
CA PRO A 124 -18.05 -8.95 -8.25
C PRO A 124 -16.76 -8.94 -9.06
N VAL A 125 -15.67 -8.52 -8.45
CA VAL A 125 -14.33 -8.54 -9.05
C VAL A 125 -13.88 -10.00 -9.10
N LEU A 126 -13.48 -10.50 -10.28
CA LEU A 126 -13.07 -11.90 -10.49
C LEU A 126 -14.01 -12.91 -9.81
N SER A 127 -15.30 -12.84 -10.09
CA SER A 127 -16.30 -13.75 -9.51
C SER A 127 -16.31 -13.80 -7.97
N GLY A 128 -15.84 -12.71 -7.31
CA GLY A 128 -15.83 -12.57 -5.86
C GLY A 128 -14.50 -12.85 -5.18
N MET A 129 -13.45 -13.23 -5.93
CA MET A 129 -12.09 -13.42 -5.39
C MET A 129 -11.36 -12.08 -5.15
N GLY A 130 -11.74 -11.01 -5.84
CA GLY A 130 -11.19 -9.69 -5.65
C GLY A 130 -12.13 -8.78 -4.87
N ILE A 131 -11.67 -7.54 -4.63
CA ILE A 131 -12.44 -6.47 -4.00
C ILE A 131 -12.38 -5.19 -4.83
N ALA A 132 -13.41 -4.36 -4.72
CA ALA A 132 -13.40 -3.00 -5.19
C ALA A 132 -13.42 -2.03 -4.00
N ILE A 133 -12.61 -0.98 -4.07
CA ILE A 133 -12.61 0.12 -3.11
C ILE A 133 -13.46 1.25 -3.67
N ILE A 134 -14.44 1.67 -2.89
CA ILE A 134 -15.46 2.61 -3.29
C ILE A 134 -15.43 3.83 -2.37
N SER A 135 -15.50 5.01 -2.96
CA SER A 135 -15.75 6.26 -2.23
C SER A 135 -17.24 6.53 -2.18
N THR A 136 -17.79 6.54 -0.98
CA THR A 136 -19.23 6.75 -0.73
C THR A 136 -19.47 7.98 0.11
N SER A 137 -20.74 8.38 0.29
CA SER A 137 -21.13 9.45 1.21
C SER A 137 -20.79 9.16 2.68
N LYS A 138 -20.61 7.89 3.04
CA LYS A 138 -20.22 7.45 4.38
C LYS A 138 -18.71 7.23 4.54
N GLY A 139 -17.90 7.54 3.51
CA GLY A 139 -16.47 7.37 3.51
C GLY A 139 -15.99 6.31 2.50
N ILE A 140 -14.70 5.98 2.57
CA ILE A 140 -14.08 4.98 1.70
C ILE A 140 -14.28 3.60 2.35
N MET A 141 -14.75 2.63 1.56
CA MET A 141 -15.04 1.28 2.03
C MET A 141 -14.91 0.23 0.90
N SER A 142 -14.94 -1.05 1.25
CA SER A 142 -14.98 -2.13 0.26
C SER A 142 -16.39 -2.27 -0.35
N ASP A 143 -16.47 -2.92 -1.51
CA ASP A 143 -17.75 -3.22 -2.17
C ASP A 143 -18.67 -4.08 -1.30
N ARG A 144 -18.11 -4.96 -0.47
CA ARG A 144 -18.85 -5.78 0.50
C ARG A 144 -19.51 -4.90 1.56
N GLN A 145 -18.75 -3.97 2.14
CA GLN A 145 -19.27 -3.02 3.14
C GLN A 145 -20.28 -2.05 2.53
N ALA A 146 -20.07 -1.60 1.28
CA ALA A 146 -21.00 -0.73 0.57
C ALA A 146 -22.37 -1.41 0.34
N LYS A 147 -22.36 -2.71 0.01
CA LYS A 147 -23.59 -3.53 -0.11
C LYS A 147 -24.32 -3.66 1.22
N ILE A 148 -23.61 -3.94 2.31
CA ILE A 148 -24.20 -4.03 3.66
C ILE A 148 -24.82 -2.70 4.07
N ASN A 149 -24.10 -1.60 3.83
CA ASN A 149 -24.55 -0.24 4.18
C ASN A 149 -25.60 0.33 3.20
N LYS A 150 -25.92 -0.41 2.14
CA LYS A 150 -26.88 -0.02 1.07
C LYS A 150 -26.54 1.34 0.44
N VAL A 151 -25.27 1.59 0.17
CA VAL A 151 -24.79 2.83 -0.46
C VAL A 151 -24.07 2.56 -1.76
N GLY A 152 -24.27 3.41 -2.76
CA GLY A 152 -23.48 3.46 -3.98
C GLY A 152 -22.35 4.49 -3.86
N GLY A 153 -21.48 4.53 -4.86
CA GLY A 153 -20.38 5.49 -4.86
C GLY A 153 -19.46 5.40 -6.08
N GLU A 154 -18.36 6.15 -6.03
CA GLU A 154 -17.32 6.17 -7.05
C GLU A 154 -16.37 4.98 -6.83
N VAL A 155 -16.20 4.13 -7.85
CA VAL A 155 -15.27 3.01 -7.81
C VAL A 155 -13.85 3.52 -8.04
N LEU A 156 -13.02 3.50 -7.00
CA LEU A 156 -11.66 4.03 -7.06
C LEU A 156 -10.68 3.03 -7.64
N ILE A 157 -10.64 1.82 -7.08
CA ILE A 157 -9.64 0.79 -7.35
C ILE A 157 -10.34 -0.57 -7.35
N GLU A 158 -9.90 -1.46 -8.22
CA GLU A 158 -10.21 -2.89 -8.17
C GLU A 158 -8.90 -3.66 -7.99
N LEU A 159 -8.91 -4.71 -7.16
CA LEU A 159 -7.74 -5.53 -6.89
C LEU A 159 -8.11 -6.99 -6.60
N TRP A 160 -7.17 -7.88 -6.83
CA TRP A 160 -7.25 -9.32 -6.56
C TRP A 160 -5.87 -9.93 -6.37
#